data_8ca1971928b6f0550d7ec085c2847b6a
#
_entry.id   8ca1971928b6f0550d7ec085c2847b6a
#
_cell.length_a   1.000
_cell.length_b   1.000
_cell.length_c   1.000
_cell.angle_alpha   90.00
_cell.angle_beta   90.00
_cell.angle_gamma   90.00
#
_symmetry.space_group_name_H-M   'P 1'
#
loop_
_entity.id
_entity.type
_entity.pdbx_description
1 polymer ?
#
loop_
_entity_poly.entity_id
_entity_poly.type
_entity_poly.pdbx_seq_one_letter_code
_entity_poly.pdbx_strand_id
1 'polypeptide(L)'
;MSKIQKIVFQNVSLQNGVVQAKVILSYQLFGQPVGSAPLVVVNHALTGNSQVIGENGWWQSLIGEDKIIDTKKYAVLAFNIPGNGYQDAENLIENYQDFTTYDIANLFWKGIDSFKVNQVFTVIGGSLGGAIAWEMAAIRPKAIANLIPVATSWKASDWLIGNVLIQDLILNNSKNPIHDARIHAMLLYRTPESLQEKFHIQLQNSEGLFRVESWLLHHGEKLQNRFQLSAYKLRLKTTDIFKNKNRIEIIKSINSNIHLISVDTDYFFTANEIKTAFQEIKNYNNNAFYHEIKSIHGHDAFLIEFEQLNNILKPIFN
;
A
#
# COMPACT_ATOMS: atom_id res chain seq x y z
N MET A 1 1.61 -1.76 22.79
CA MET A 1 0.98 -1.69 21.43
C MET A 1 0.01 -0.53 21.39
N SER A 2 0.02 0.28 20.34
CA SER A 2 -0.98 1.32 20.15
C SER A 2 -2.35 0.67 19.94
N LYS A 3 -3.38 1.17 20.63
CA LYS A 3 -4.76 0.68 20.49
C LYS A 3 -5.35 1.17 19.17
N ILE A 4 -6.11 0.29 18.48
CA ILE A 4 -6.91 0.72 17.32
C ILE A 4 -7.97 1.72 17.77
N GLN A 5 -8.04 2.83 17.07
CA GLN A 5 -9.02 3.89 17.24
C GLN A 5 -9.89 3.97 15.98
N LYS A 6 -11.06 4.59 16.10
CA LYS A 6 -12.05 4.68 15.03
C LYS A 6 -12.60 6.09 14.91
N ILE A 7 -12.80 6.53 13.67
CA ILE A 7 -13.58 7.70 13.31
C ILE A 7 -14.78 7.21 12.51
N VAL A 8 -15.95 7.68 12.82
CA VAL A 8 -17.19 7.34 12.12
C VAL A 8 -17.64 8.53 11.29
N PHE A 9 -17.72 8.32 9.98
CA PHE A 9 -18.27 9.30 9.05
C PHE A 9 -19.69 8.91 8.65
N GLN A 10 -20.60 9.86 8.64
CA GLN A 10 -21.98 9.70 8.18
C GLN A 10 -22.15 10.33 6.81
N ASN A 11 -23.02 9.77 6.00
CA ASN A 11 -23.42 10.29 4.69
C ASN A 11 -22.21 10.66 3.80
N VAL A 12 -21.32 9.68 3.59
CA VAL A 12 -20.12 9.87 2.79
C VAL A 12 -20.46 9.80 1.31
N SER A 13 -20.32 10.92 0.61
CA SER A 13 -20.45 10.95 -0.86
C SER A 13 -19.20 10.39 -1.50
N LEU A 14 -19.34 9.37 -2.36
CA LEU A 14 -18.29 8.77 -3.14
C LEU A 14 -18.16 9.44 -4.52
N GLN A 15 -17.04 9.19 -5.20
CA GLN A 15 -16.71 9.77 -6.50
C GLN A 15 -17.76 9.45 -7.59
N ASN A 16 -18.40 8.28 -7.50
CA ASN A 16 -19.46 7.85 -8.43
C ASN A 16 -20.84 8.45 -8.13
N GLY A 17 -20.96 9.29 -7.09
CA GLY A 17 -22.21 9.91 -6.65
C GLY A 17 -23.03 9.09 -5.66
N VAL A 18 -22.64 7.86 -5.36
CA VAL A 18 -23.28 7.05 -4.30
C VAL A 18 -22.99 7.65 -2.94
N VAL A 19 -23.98 7.65 -2.05
CA VAL A 19 -23.84 8.09 -0.67
C VAL A 19 -23.83 6.88 0.27
N GLN A 20 -22.71 6.65 0.93
CA GLN A 20 -22.59 5.64 1.99
C GLN A 20 -23.12 6.21 3.31
N ALA A 21 -24.13 5.60 3.88
CA ALA A 21 -24.76 6.10 5.10
C ALA A 21 -23.76 6.17 6.27
N LYS A 22 -22.87 5.19 6.36
CA LYS A 22 -21.84 5.12 7.42
C LYS A 22 -20.55 4.51 6.86
N VAL A 23 -19.42 5.15 7.16
CA VAL A 23 -18.08 4.57 6.90
C VAL A 23 -17.25 4.69 8.18
N ILE A 24 -16.66 3.59 8.60
CA ILE A 24 -15.75 3.56 9.76
C ILE A 24 -14.31 3.56 9.24
N LEU A 25 -13.52 4.54 9.67
CA LEU A 25 -12.09 4.65 9.42
C LEU A 25 -11.34 4.31 10.72
N SER A 26 -10.73 3.13 10.75
CA SER A 26 -9.89 2.73 11.86
C SER A 26 -8.43 3.11 11.62
N TYR A 27 -7.69 3.38 12.71
CA TYR A 27 -6.30 3.84 12.63
C TYR A 27 -5.53 3.52 13.91
N GLN A 28 -4.21 3.62 13.82
CA GLN A 28 -3.30 3.60 14.97
C GLN A 28 -2.35 4.79 14.90
N LEU A 29 -1.98 5.29 16.08
CA LEU A 29 -1.01 6.36 16.28
C LEU A 29 0.20 5.83 17.01
N PHE A 30 1.37 6.25 16.58
CA PHE A 30 2.63 5.87 17.21
C PHE A 30 3.54 7.11 17.33
N GLY A 31 4.44 7.08 18.28
CA GLY A 31 5.42 8.13 18.49
C GLY A 31 4.83 9.38 19.17
N GLN A 32 5.20 10.55 18.67
CA GLN A 32 4.80 11.82 19.25
C GLN A 32 3.30 12.08 19.05
N PRO A 33 2.68 12.87 19.94
CA PRO A 33 1.29 13.30 19.74
C PRO A 33 1.12 14.05 18.41
N VAL A 34 0.00 13.78 17.72
CA VAL A 34 -0.32 14.49 16.48
C VAL A 34 -0.46 16.00 16.75
N GLY A 35 0.18 16.82 15.96
CA GLY A 35 0.24 18.26 16.12
C GLY A 35 1.41 18.78 16.98
N SER A 36 2.14 17.91 17.69
CA SER A 36 3.33 18.31 18.47
C SER A 36 4.65 18.03 17.72
N ALA A 37 4.60 17.22 16.65
CA ALA A 37 5.75 16.85 15.84
C ALA A 37 5.33 16.69 14.37
N PRO A 38 6.30 16.66 13.41
CA PRO A 38 5.98 16.43 12.01
C PRO A 38 5.22 15.10 11.83
N LEU A 39 4.12 15.13 11.07
CA LEU A 39 3.27 13.97 10.84
C LEU A 39 3.77 13.13 9.66
N VAL A 40 3.96 11.83 9.91
CA VAL A 40 4.22 10.81 8.89
C VAL A 40 2.98 9.93 8.75
N VAL A 41 2.39 9.88 7.57
CA VAL A 41 1.26 8.99 7.25
C VAL A 41 1.79 7.77 6.52
N VAL A 42 1.48 6.58 7.04
CA VAL A 42 1.93 5.31 6.49
C VAL A 42 0.74 4.53 5.94
N ASN A 43 0.73 4.33 4.62
CA ASN A 43 -0.33 3.61 3.93
C ASN A 43 0.09 2.16 3.68
N HIS A 44 -0.72 1.22 4.13
CA HIS A 44 -0.42 -0.20 3.96
C HIS A 44 -0.75 -0.73 2.56
N ALA A 45 -0.06 -1.82 2.17
CA ALA A 45 -0.32 -2.55 0.92
C ALA A 45 -1.63 -3.36 0.97
N LEU A 46 -1.95 -4.07 -0.13
CA LEU A 46 -3.22 -4.78 -0.37
C LEU A 46 -3.71 -5.58 0.83
N THR A 47 -2.89 -6.41 1.42
CA THR A 47 -3.25 -7.31 2.54
C THR A 47 -2.68 -6.86 3.88
N GLY A 48 -2.21 -5.60 3.96
CA GLY A 48 -1.68 -5.00 5.17
C GLY A 48 -2.77 -4.44 6.11
N ASN A 49 -2.31 -3.72 7.12
CA ASN A 49 -3.14 -3.05 8.11
C ASN A 49 -2.35 -1.92 8.78
N SER A 50 -2.95 -1.24 9.76
CA SER A 50 -2.35 -0.12 10.49
C SER A 50 -1.23 -0.52 11.47
N GLN A 51 -0.97 -1.81 11.71
CA GLN A 51 0.10 -2.26 12.60
C GLN A 51 1.46 -2.17 11.88
N VAL A 52 2.07 -0.99 11.88
CA VAL A 52 3.32 -0.72 11.16
C VAL A 52 4.57 -0.94 12.02
N ILE A 53 4.43 -0.92 13.35
CA ILE A 53 5.52 -1.00 14.33
C ILE A 53 5.23 -2.10 15.39
N GLY A 54 6.26 -2.48 16.17
CA GLY A 54 6.20 -3.54 17.18
C GLY A 54 6.42 -4.93 16.56
N GLU A 55 6.40 -5.98 17.36
CA GLU A 55 6.77 -7.36 16.99
C GLU A 55 6.03 -7.88 15.74
N ASN A 56 4.77 -7.45 15.54
CA ASN A 56 3.97 -7.82 14.38
C ASN A 56 3.83 -6.67 13.35
N GLY A 57 4.62 -5.61 13.49
CA GLY A 57 4.61 -4.47 12.57
C GLY A 57 5.31 -4.83 11.27
N TRP A 58 4.61 -4.65 10.14
CA TRP A 58 5.15 -5.03 8.84
C TRP A 58 6.31 -4.13 8.35
N TRP A 59 6.50 -2.96 8.96
CA TRP A 59 7.66 -2.06 8.76
C TRP A 59 8.41 -1.74 10.06
N GLN A 60 8.38 -2.65 11.04
CA GLN A 60 9.09 -2.50 12.32
C GLN A 60 10.60 -2.23 12.18
N SER A 61 11.21 -2.63 11.07
CA SER A 61 12.63 -2.35 10.81
C SER A 61 12.88 -0.92 10.35
N LEU A 62 11.88 -0.22 9.84
CA LEU A 62 11.96 1.16 9.35
C LEU A 62 11.37 2.17 10.34
N ILE A 63 10.35 1.77 11.12
CA ILE A 63 9.56 2.65 11.98
C ILE A 63 9.69 2.20 13.42
N GLY A 64 10.06 3.10 14.32
CA GLY A 64 10.22 2.82 15.75
C GLY A 64 11.21 3.78 16.39
N GLU A 65 11.49 3.57 17.68
CA GLU A 65 12.53 4.34 18.37
C GLU A 65 13.90 4.02 17.74
N ASP A 66 14.67 5.07 17.47
CA ASP A 66 16.00 5.02 16.84
C ASP A 66 16.02 4.31 15.47
N LYS A 67 14.86 4.21 14.80
CA LYS A 67 14.75 3.76 13.40
C LYS A 67 14.76 4.97 12.46
N ILE A 68 14.79 4.72 11.14
CA ILE A 68 14.83 5.80 10.17
C ILE A 68 13.62 6.73 10.29
N ILE A 69 12.43 6.18 10.52
CA ILE A 69 11.23 6.94 10.91
C ILE A 69 11.13 6.85 12.43
N ASP A 70 11.87 7.75 13.08
CA ASP A 70 12.06 7.73 14.53
C ASP A 70 10.82 8.24 15.28
N THR A 71 10.18 7.37 16.02
CA THR A 71 9.01 7.71 16.83
C THR A 71 9.29 8.67 17.98
N LYS A 72 10.55 8.95 18.32
CA LYS A 72 10.95 10.03 19.23
C LYS A 72 10.86 11.41 18.60
N LYS A 73 10.93 11.49 17.27
CA LYS A 73 10.95 12.73 16.48
C LYS A 73 9.63 13.00 15.76
N TYR A 74 8.92 11.94 15.33
CA TYR A 74 7.76 12.02 14.45
C TYR A 74 6.48 11.51 15.13
N ALA A 75 5.35 12.10 14.75
CA ALA A 75 4.04 11.50 14.92
C ALA A 75 3.78 10.58 13.72
N VAL A 76 3.47 9.30 13.96
CA VAL A 76 3.20 8.33 12.90
C VAL A 76 1.73 7.93 12.94
N LEU A 77 1.01 8.17 11.85
CA LEU A 77 -0.40 7.81 11.68
C LEU A 77 -0.51 6.74 10.59
N ALA A 78 -1.11 5.61 10.94
CA ALA A 78 -1.42 4.56 10.00
C ALA A 78 -2.93 4.27 10.01
N PHE A 79 -3.59 4.51 8.88
CA PHE A 79 -4.99 4.16 8.68
C PHE A 79 -5.11 2.71 8.20
N ASN A 80 -6.22 2.07 8.57
CA ASN A 80 -6.70 0.92 7.83
C ASN A 80 -7.51 1.42 6.63
N ILE A 81 -7.30 0.82 5.45
CA ILE A 81 -8.17 1.09 4.31
C ILE A 81 -9.61 0.75 4.72
N PRO A 82 -10.60 1.64 4.47
CA PRO A 82 -12.00 1.39 4.83
C PRO A 82 -12.46 0.03 4.32
N GLY A 83 -13.23 -0.69 5.12
CA GLY A 83 -13.64 -2.06 4.80
C GLY A 83 -12.58 -3.14 5.02
N ASN A 84 -11.44 -2.80 5.64
CA ASN A 84 -10.34 -3.73 5.93
C ASN A 84 -10.76 -4.92 6.81
N GLY A 85 -11.66 -4.71 7.76
CA GLY A 85 -12.05 -5.73 8.75
C GLY A 85 -10.95 -6.08 9.76
N TYR A 86 -9.83 -5.35 9.80
CA TYR A 86 -8.72 -5.63 10.71
C TYR A 86 -9.16 -5.42 12.16
N GLN A 87 -9.16 -6.53 12.93
CA GLN A 87 -9.63 -6.61 14.31
C GLN A 87 -11.08 -6.13 14.54
N ASP A 88 -11.88 -5.99 13.46
CA ASP A 88 -13.25 -5.51 13.54
C ASP A 88 -14.06 -5.82 12.29
N ALA A 89 -14.88 -6.85 12.36
CA ALA A 89 -15.75 -7.27 11.26
C ALA A 89 -16.85 -6.23 10.93
N GLU A 90 -17.21 -5.33 11.87
CA GLU A 90 -18.21 -4.27 11.61
C GLU A 90 -17.71 -3.21 10.61
N ASN A 91 -16.41 -3.17 10.34
CA ASN A 91 -15.80 -2.25 9.39
C ASN A 91 -15.84 -2.74 7.94
N LEU A 92 -16.42 -3.89 7.65
CA LEU A 92 -16.53 -4.42 6.30
C LEU A 92 -17.48 -3.56 5.46
N ILE A 93 -17.17 -3.44 4.16
CA ILE A 93 -17.97 -2.73 3.18
C ILE A 93 -18.53 -3.76 2.20
N GLU A 94 -19.85 -3.87 2.12
CA GLU A 94 -20.53 -4.80 1.21
C GLU A 94 -20.43 -4.31 -0.24
N ASN A 95 -20.71 -3.01 -0.46
CA ASN A 95 -20.68 -2.38 -1.78
C ASN A 95 -19.27 -1.90 -2.14
N TYR A 96 -18.28 -2.78 -2.06
CA TYR A 96 -16.88 -2.45 -2.31
C TYR A 96 -16.62 -1.88 -3.72
N GLN A 97 -17.46 -2.20 -4.69
CA GLN A 97 -17.33 -1.72 -6.09
C GLN A 97 -17.54 -0.22 -6.24
N ASP A 98 -18.22 0.41 -5.28
CA ASP A 98 -18.47 1.86 -5.28
C ASP A 98 -17.24 2.67 -4.89
N PHE A 99 -16.26 2.06 -4.21
CA PHE A 99 -15.07 2.74 -3.72
C PHE A 99 -13.94 2.72 -4.74
N THR A 100 -13.29 3.87 -4.91
CA THR A 100 -12.05 4.04 -5.67
C THR A 100 -10.87 4.39 -4.75
N THR A 101 -9.65 4.40 -5.29
CA THR A 101 -8.47 4.90 -4.55
C THR A 101 -8.64 6.36 -4.12
N TYR A 102 -9.36 7.16 -4.92
CA TYR A 102 -9.71 8.54 -4.57
C TYR A 102 -10.59 8.62 -3.33
N ASP A 103 -11.62 7.78 -3.23
CA ASP A 103 -12.54 7.78 -2.07
C ASP A 103 -11.79 7.40 -0.78
N ILE A 104 -10.89 6.42 -0.88
CA ILE A 104 -10.03 6.00 0.24
C ILE A 104 -9.13 7.17 0.67
N ALA A 105 -8.45 7.81 -0.27
CA ALA A 105 -7.56 8.95 -0.01
C ALA A 105 -8.32 10.14 0.58
N ASN A 106 -9.53 10.41 0.09
CA ASN A 106 -10.39 11.46 0.63
C ASN A 106 -10.84 11.17 2.07
N LEU A 107 -11.14 9.91 2.39
CA LEU A 107 -11.43 9.49 3.78
C LEU A 107 -10.21 9.63 4.69
N PHE A 108 -9.00 9.33 4.19
CA PHE A 108 -7.77 9.56 4.95
C PHE A 108 -7.56 11.05 5.24
N TRP A 109 -7.83 11.93 4.28
CA TRP A 109 -7.80 13.38 4.51
C TRP A 109 -8.83 13.83 5.54
N LYS A 110 -10.07 13.34 5.48
CA LYS A 110 -11.08 13.60 6.49
C LYS A 110 -10.63 13.12 7.87
N GLY A 111 -9.94 11.97 7.93
CA GLY A 111 -9.32 11.47 9.16
C GLY A 111 -8.24 12.41 9.68
N ILE A 112 -7.35 12.91 8.84
CA ILE A 112 -6.30 13.87 9.20
C ILE A 112 -6.91 15.21 9.69
N ASP A 113 -7.97 15.67 9.02
CA ASP A 113 -8.69 16.90 9.43
C ASP A 113 -9.25 16.82 10.84
N SER A 114 -9.65 15.62 11.30
CA SER A 114 -10.14 15.43 12.67
C SER A 114 -9.07 15.72 13.73
N PHE A 115 -7.80 15.67 13.36
CA PHE A 115 -6.65 16.05 14.19
C PHE A 115 -6.25 17.52 14.04
N LYS A 116 -6.95 18.31 13.19
CA LYS A 116 -6.64 19.72 12.89
C LYS A 116 -5.23 19.90 12.30
N VAL A 117 -4.74 18.94 11.52
CA VAL A 117 -3.44 19.00 10.84
C VAL A 117 -3.65 19.43 9.39
N ASN A 118 -2.99 20.52 9.00
CA ASN A 118 -3.07 21.08 7.64
C ASN A 118 -1.90 20.68 6.74
N GLN A 119 -0.79 20.26 7.33
CA GLN A 119 0.44 19.91 6.64
C GLN A 119 0.93 18.53 7.12
N VAL A 120 1.25 17.66 6.18
CA VAL A 120 1.81 16.34 6.43
C VAL A 120 3.27 16.36 5.98
N PHE A 121 4.19 15.99 6.86
CA PHE A 121 5.61 15.95 6.55
C PHE A 121 5.90 14.89 5.48
N THR A 122 5.36 13.69 5.65
CA THR A 122 5.58 12.61 4.69
C THR A 122 4.32 11.73 4.57
N VAL A 123 3.95 11.40 3.34
CA VAL A 123 3.06 10.25 3.04
C VAL A 123 3.90 9.19 2.34
N ILE A 124 3.99 8.02 2.96
CA ILE A 124 4.73 6.87 2.43
C ILE A 124 3.82 5.65 2.35
N GLY A 125 3.93 4.87 1.28
CA GLY A 125 3.16 3.63 1.16
C GLY A 125 3.72 2.69 0.09
N GLY A 126 3.61 1.38 0.35
CA GLY A 126 4.01 0.33 -0.59
C GLY A 126 2.84 -0.15 -1.44
N SER A 127 3.05 -0.39 -2.74
CA SER A 127 2.05 -0.98 -3.64
C SER A 127 0.74 -0.17 -3.62
N LEU A 128 -0.41 -0.76 -3.26
CA LEU A 128 -1.70 -0.05 -3.09
C LEU A 128 -1.58 1.16 -2.15
N GLY A 129 -0.77 1.06 -1.09
CA GLY A 129 -0.53 2.19 -0.19
C GLY A 129 0.13 3.37 -0.89
N GLY A 130 1.01 3.12 -1.84
CA GLY A 130 1.61 4.14 -2.70
C GLY A 130 0.61 4.74 -3.70
N ALA A 131 -0.31 3.91 -4.23
CA ALA A 131 -1.40 4.39 -5.08
C ALA A 131 -2.32 5.37 -4.33
N ILE A 132 -2.66 5.04 -3.08
CA ILE A 132 -3.44 5.93 -2.21
C ILE A 132 -2.64 7.21 -1.89
N ALA A 133 -1.33 7.11 -1.69
CA ALA A 133 -0.48 8.29 -1.46
C ALA A 133 -0.50 9.25 -2.65
N TRP A 134 -0.48 8.75 -3.88
CA TRP A 134 -0.65 9.55 -5.10
C TRP A 134 -2.00 10.29 -5.13
N GLU A 135 -3.11 9.61 -4.81
CA GLU A 135 -4.42 10.24 -4.74
C GLU A 135 -4.50 11.28 -3.60
N MET A 136 -3.87 11.01 -2.46
CA MET A 136 -3.78 12.00 -1.37
C MET A 136 -3.07 13.27 -1.83
N ALA A 137 -1.94 13.15 -2.54
CA ALA A 137 -1.22 14.29 -3.08
C ALA A 137 -2.03 15.03 -4.16
N ALA A 138 -2.80 14.32 -4.98
CA ALA A 138 -3.67 14.93 -5.98
C ALA A 138 -4.85 15.71 -5.37
N ILE A 139 -5.41 15.22 -4.27
CA ILE A 139 -6.54 15.89 -3.57
C ILE A 139 -6.06 17.18 -2.91
N ARG A 140 -4.87 17.17 -2.28
CA ARG A 140 -4.29 18.34 -1.61
C ARG A 140 -2.85 18.59 -2.03
N PRO A 141 -2.63 19.19 -3.21
CA PRO A 141 -1.32 19.27 -3.86
C PRO A 141 -0.23 19.99 -3.07
N LYS A 142 -0.60 20.82 -2.10
CA LYS A 142 0.32 21.63 -1.28
C LYS A 142 0.44 21.14 0.17
N ALA A 143 -0.29 20.08 0.55
CA ALA A 143 -0.40 19.67 1.95
C ALA A 143 0.62 18.59 2.35
N ILE A 144 1.36 18.01 1.41
CA ILE A 144 2.34 16.96 1.67
C ILE A 144 3.73 17.48 1.27
N ALA A 145 4.68 17.48 2.21
CA ALA A 145 6.05 17.90 1.91
C ALA A 145 6.82 16.82 1.13
N ASN A 146 6.73 15.54 1.55
CA ASN A 146 7.41 14.43 0.90
C ASN A 146 6.39 13.33 0.55
N LEU A 147 6.33 12.97 -0.73
CA LEU A 147 5.51 11.88 -1.27
C LEU A 147 6.42 10.71 -1.65
N ILE A 148 6.24 9.55 -1.00
CA ILE A 148 7.11 8.38 -1.17
C ILE A 148 6.29 7.16 -1.58
N PRO A 149 5.93 7.01 -2.86
CA PRO A 149 5.32 5.80 -3.40
C PRO A 149 6.40 4.73 -3.64
N VAL A 150 6.25 3.57 -2.98
CA VAL A 150 7.18 2.45 -3.06
C VAL A 150 6.55 1.30 -3.85
N ALA A 151 7.27 0.75 -4.83
CA ALA A 151 6.82 -0.35 -5.69
C ALA A 151 5.42 -0.11 -6.27
N THR A 152 5.20 1.09 -6.80
CA THR A 152 3.93 1.51 -7.42
C THR A 152 4.14 2.65 -8.40
N SER A 153 3.18 2.86 -9.31
CA SER A 153 3.18 3.95 -10.27
C SER A 153 1.99 4.88 -10.06
N TRP A 154 2.03 6.07 -10.66
CA TRP A 154 0.93 7.03 -10.65
C TRP A 154 -0.19 6.72 -11.66
N LYS A 155 -0.01 5.68 -12.45
CA LYS A 155 -1.01 5.15 -13.40
C LYS A 155 -0.92 3.63 -13.44
N ALA A 156 -2.07 2.99 -13.67
CA ALA A 156 -2.11 1.55 -13.93
C ALA A 156 -1.61 1.28 -15.35
N SER A 157 -0.81 0.22 -15.51
CA SER A 157 -0.44 -0.33 -16.82
C SER A 157 -1.44 -1.37 -17.30
N ASP A 158 -1.42 -1.70 -18.59
CA ASP A 158 -2.22 -2.78 -19.14
C ASP A 158 -1.89 -4.13 -18.48
N TRP A 159 -0.62 -4.33 -18.11
CA TRP A 159 -0.15 -5.49 -17.37
C TRP A 159 -0.80 -5.58 -15.98
N LEU A 160 -0.81 -4.50 -15.22
CA LEU A 160 -1.47 -4.44 -13.91
C LEU A 160 -2.97 -4.70 -14.05
N ILE A 161 -3.63 -4.05 -15.01
CA ILE A 161 -5.07 -4.21 -15.28
C ILE A 161 -5.41 -5.67 -15.60
N GLY A 162 -4.60 -6.33 -16.45
CA GLY A 162 -4.76 -7.74 -16.79
C GLY A 162 -4.63 -8.65 -15.57
N ASN A 163 -3.62 -8.42 -14.73
CA ASN A 163 -3.42 -9.20 -13.49
C ASN A 163 -4.57 -9.00 -12.47
N VAL A 164 -5.06 -7.77 -12.34
CA VAL A 164 -6.21 -7.48 -11.46
C VAL A 164 -7.48 -8.16 -11.98
N LEU A 165 -7.68 -8.22 -13.29
CA LEU A 165 -8.80 -8.98 -13.87
C LEU A 165 -8.72 -10.47 -13.50
N ILE A 166 -7.54 -11.10 -13.62
CA ILE A 166 -7.35 -12.50 -13.23
C ILE A 166 -7.65 -12.70 -11.74
N GLN A 167 -7.16 -11.81 -10.88
CA GLN A 167 -7.44 -11.85 -9.45
C GLN A 167 -8.95 -11.75 -9.17
N ASP A 168 -9.65 -10.84 -9.83
CA ASP A 168 -11.10 -10.67 -9.68
C ASP A 168 -11.87 -11.94 -10.13
N LEU A 169 -11.46 -12.55 -11.23
CA LEU A 169 -12.03 -13.80 -11.72
C LEU A 169 -11.83 -14.94 -10.71
N ILE A 170 -10.64 -15.08 -10.12
CA ILE A 170 -10.39 -16.08 -9.07
C ILE A 170 -11.28 -15.81 -7.86
N LEU A 171 -11.35 -14.58 -7.39
CA LEU A 171 -12.15 -14.20 -6.22
C LEU A 171 -13.66 -14.40 -6.42
N ASN A 172 -14.14 -14.40 -7.66
CA ASN A 172 -15.56 -14.58 -7.96
C ASN A 172 -15.94 -16.03 -8.30
N ASN A 173 -14.99 -16.86 -8.80
CA ASN A 173 -15.30 -18.18 -9.35
C ASN A 173 -14.67 -19.35 -8.59
N SER A 174 -13.66 -19.12 -7.74
CA SER A 174 -13.04 -20.20 -6.98
C SER A 174 -13.90 -20.66 -5.81
N LYS A 175 -13.77 -21.95 -5.44
CA LYS A 175 -14.34 -22.52 -4.21
C LYS A 175 -13.62 -21.99 -2.95
N ASN A 176 -12.33 -21.65 -3.07
CA ASN A 176 -11.50 -21.09 -2.01
C ASN A 176 -10.91 -19.74 -2.45
N PRO A 177 -11.74 -18.70 -2.60
CA PRO A 177 -11.38 -17.52 -3.37
C PRO A 177 -10.13 -16.79 -2.84
N ILE A 178 -10.05 -16.53 -1.53
CA ILE A 178 -8.91 -15.82 -0.93
C ILE A 178 -7.63 -16.67 -1.01
N HIS A 179 -7.73 -17.95 -0.71
CA HIS A 179 -6.65 -18.91 -0.77
C HIS A 179 -6.02 -18.94 -2.18
N ASP A 180 -6.84 -19.17 -3.21
CA ASP A 180 -6.37 -19.34 -4.57
C ASP A 180 -5.85 -18.02 -5.17
N ALA A 181 -6.53 -16.91 -4.88
CA ALA A 181 -6.04 -15.58 -5.28
C ALA A 181 -4.69 -15.26 -4.62
N ARG A 182 -4.46 -15.68 -3.36
CA ARG A 182 -3.17 -15.49 -2.70
C ARG A 182 -2.06 -16.32 -3.33
N ILE A 183 -2.33 -17.57 -3.70
CA ILE A 183 -1.35 -18.42 -4.40
C ILE A 183 -0.92 -17.78 -5.71
N HIS A 184 -1.88 -17.33 -6.53
CA HIS A 184 -1.57 -16.62 -7.77
C HIS A 184 -0.76 -15.34 -7.51
N ALA A 185 -1.16 -14.53 -6.51
CA ALA A 185 -0.45 -13.30 -6.17
C ALA A 185 1.00 -13.55 -5.76
N MET A 186 1.28 -14.63 -5.01
CA MET A 186 2.65 -14.97 -4.59
C MET A 186 3.59 -15.25 -5.76
N LEU A 187 3.09 -15.78 -6.88
CA LEU A 187 3.88 -15.98 -8.10
C LEU A 187 4.21 -14.66 -8.81
N LEU A 188 3.37 -13.63 -8.65
CA LEU A 188 3.63 -12.29 -9.18
C LEU A 188 4.53 -11.45 -8.26
N TYR A 189 4.46 -11.71 -6.94
CA TYR A 189 5.23 -10.97 -5.94
C TYR A 189 6.64 -11.49 -5.76
N ARG A 190 6.92 -12.73 -6.23
CA ARG A 190 8.25 -13.35 -6.18
C ARG A 190 8.78 -13.57 -7.59
N THR A 191 10.10 -13.67 -7.73
CA THR A 191 10.74 -14.02 -8.99
C THR A 191 11.05 -15.50 -9.06
N PRO A 192 11.26 -16.06 -10.28
CA PRO A 192 11.78 -17.43 -10.44
C PRO A 192 13.08 -17.65 -9.68
N GLU A 193 13.99 -16.67 -9.70
CA GLU A 193 15.28 -16.71 -9.00
C GLU A 193 15.08 -16.83 -7.48
N SER A 194 14.20 -16.00 -6.91
CA SER A 194 13.87 -16.04 -5.47
C SER A 194 13.27 -17.40 -5.06
N LEU A 195 12.42 -17.99 -5.90
CA LEU A 195 11.85 -19.31 -5.64
C LEU A 195 12.90 -20.42 -5.80
N GLN A 196 13.75 -20.32 -6.82
CA GLN A 196 14.85 -21.26 -7.05
C GLN A 196 15.83 -21.26 -5.88
N GLU A 197 16.26 -20.09 -5.42
CA GLU A 197 17.17 -19.97 -4.28
C GLU A 197 16.58 -20.54 -2.99
N LYS A 198 15.27 -20.32 -2.79
CA LYS A 198 14.59 -20.81 -1.58
C LYS A 198 14.33 -22.30 -1.55
N PHE A 199 14.02 -22.94 -2.69
CA PHE A 199 13.45 -24.29 -2.70
C PHE A 199 14.31 -25.35 -3.38
N HIS A 200 15.14 -24.99 -4.37
CA HIS A 200 16.05 -25.90 -5.09
C HIS A 200 15.39 -27.21 -5.59
N ILE A 201 14.10 -27.15 -6.00
CA ILE A 201 13.32 -28.31 -6.45
C ILE A 201 13.33 -29.47 -5.45
N GLN A 202 13.07 -29.18 -4.17
CA GLN A 202 13.06 -30.20 -3.12
C GLN A 202 11.63 -30.68 -2.80
N LEU A 203 11.51 -31.99 -2.55
CA LEU A 203 10.27 -32.56 -2.00
C LEU A 203 10.13 -32.23 -0.49
N GLN A 204 8.89 -31.98 -0.06
CA GLN A 204 8.58 -31.65 1.33
C GLN A 204 8.55 -32.90 2.23
N ASN A 205 7.95 -34.00 1.74
CA ASN A 205 7.63 -35.19 2.52
C ASN A 205 7.43 -36.44 1.65
N SER A 206 7.06 -37.55 2.30
CA SER A 206 6.72 -38.82 1.64
C SER A 206 5.44 -38.77 0.76
N GLU A 207 4.64 -37.71 0.85
CA GLU A 207 3.40 -37.55 0.06
C GLU A 207 3.65 -36.96 -1.35
N GLY A 208 4.90 -36.66 -1.67
CA GLY A 208 5.28 -36.23 -3.01
C GLY A 208 5.04 -34.75 -3.34
N LEU A 209 4.68 -33.91 -2.36
CA LEU A 209 4.55 -32.46 -2.54
C LEU A 209 5.92 -31.80 -2.63
N PHE A 210 6.09 -30.89 -3.59
CA PHE A 210 7.26 -30.01 -3.62
C PHE A 210 7.19 -28.96 -2.51
N ARG A 211 8.35 -28.55 -2.01
CA ARG A 211 8.43 -27.52 -0.95
C ARG A 211 7.80 -26.21 -1.39
N VAL A 212 7.90 -25.84 -2.65
CA VAL A 212 7.26 -24.64 -3.22
C VAL A 212 5.73 -24.75 -3.18
N GLU A 213 5.16 -25.92 -3.47
CA GLU A 213 3.71 -26.15 -3.39
C GLU A 213 3.22 -25.99 -1.94
N SER A 214 3.89 -26.67 -0.99
CA SER A 214 3.57 -26.54 0.43
C SER A 214 3.64 -25.10 0.92
N TRP A 215 4.64 -24.33 0.47
CA TRP A 215 4.78 -22.93 0.82
C TRP A 215 3.67 -22.06 0.24
N LEU A 216 3.27 -22.27 -1.01
CA LEU A 216 2.17 -21.56 -1.66
C LEU A 216 0.83 -21.85 -0.97
N LEU A 217 0.53 -23.12 -0.70
CA LEU A 217 -0.67 -23.55 0.02
C LEU A 217 -0.74 -22.92 1.41
N HIS A 218 0.39 -22.95 2.17
CA HIS A 218 0.47 -22.29 3.47
C HIS A 218 0.17 -20.79 3.40
N HIS A 219 0.67 -20.08 2.38
CA HIS A 219 0.36 -18.66 2.20
C HIS A 219 -1.10 -18.40 1.87
N GLY A 220 -1.72 -19.30 1.09
CA GLY A 220 -3.15 -19.28 0.80
C GLY A 220 -3.99 -19.41 2.07
N GLU A 221 -3.73 -20.47 2.87
CA GLU A 221 -4.40 -20.72 4.14
C GLU A 221 -4.20 -19.56 5.14
N LYS A 222 -2.96 -19.11 5.30
CA LYS A 222 -2.63 -18.01 6.23
C LYS A 222 -3.41 -16.74 5.91
N LEU A 223 -3.59 -16.41 4.62
CA LEU A 223 -4.38 -15.25 4.25
C LEU A 223 -5.88 -15.50 4.44
N GLN A 224 -6.40 -16.63 4.00
CA GLN A 224 -7.81 -17.01 4.13
C GLN A 224 -8.28 -16.97 5.59
N ASN A 225 -7.45 -17.41 6.53
CA ASN A 225 -7.77 -17.45 7.96
C ASN A 225 -7.83 -16.06 8.63
N ARG A 226 -7.24 -15.02 8.02
CA ARG A 226 -7.15 -13.67 8.62
C ARG A 226 -7.79 -12.57 7.80
N PHE A 227 -8.26 -12.85 6.59
CA PHE A 227 -8.69 -11.82 5.65
C PHE A 227 -10.10 -12.07 5.14
N GLN A 228 -10.85 -10.99 4.88
CA GLN A 228 -12.23 -11.09 4.43
C GLN A 228 -12.32 -10.90 2.91
N LEU A 229 -13.23 -11.63 2.26
CA LEU A 229 -13.40 -11.61 0.80
C LEU A 229 -13.77 -10.21 0.28
N SER A 230 -14.72 -9.53 0.93
CA SER A 230 -15.13 -8.17 0.56
C SER A 230 -13.96 -7.17 0.69
N ALA A 231 -13.14 -7.32 1.73
CA ALA A 231 -11.94 -6.50 1.92
C ALA A 231 -10.90 -6.74 0.83
N TYR A 232 -10.73 -7.97 0.36
CA TYR A 232 -9.79 -8.26 -0.73
C TYR A 232 -10.29 -7.67 -2.05
N LYS A 233 -11.57 -7.86 -2.38
CA LYS A 233 -12.20 -7.31 -3.59
C LYS A 233 -12.14 -5.78 -3.63
N LEU A 234 -12.41 -5.10 -2.51
CA LEU A 234 -12.28 -3.65 -2.40
C LEU A 234 -10.88 -3.17 -2.79
N ARG A 235 -9.85 -3.92 -2.38
CA ARG A 235 -8.46 -3.51 -2.56
C ARG A 235 -7.88 -3.77 -3.95
N LEU A 236 -8.58 -4.51 -4.80
CA LEU A 236 -8.20 -4.65 -6.23
C LEU A 236 -8.37 -3.34 -7.02
N LYS A 237 -8.77 -2.25 -6.38
CA LYS A 237 -8.99 -0.94 -7.00
C LYS A 237 -7.71 -0.15 -7.34
N THR A 238 -6.53 -0.78 -7.26
CA THR A 238 -5.26 -0.14 -7.71
C THR A 238 -5.27 0.29 -9.17
N THR A 239 -6.16 -0.29 -9.99
CA THR A 239 -6.36 0.12 -11.38
C THR A 239 -7.10 1.43 -11.55
N ASP A 240 -7.73 1.90 -10.47
CA ASP A 240 -8.53 3.13 -10.50
C ASP A 240 -7.73 4.42 -10.27
N ILE A 241 -6.39 4.33 -10.09
CA ILE A 241 -5.53 5.51 -9.84
C ILE A 241 -5.73 6.54 -10.95
N PHE A 242 -6.17 7.74 -10.56
CA PHE A 242 -6.47 8.85 -11.47
C PHE A 242 -7.39 8.50 -12.65
N LYS A 243 -8.26 7.50 -12.48
CA LYS A 243 -9.23 7.11 -13.49
C LYS A 243 -10.10 8.31 -13.87
N ASN A 244 -10.28 8.52 -15.18
CA ASN A 244 -11.07 9.62 -15.74
C ASN A 244 -10.60 11.04 -15.38
N LYS A 245 -9.34 11.23 -14.95
CA LYS A 245 -8.76 12.54 -14.62
C LYS A 245 -7.69 12.95 -15.63
N ASN A 246 -7.46 14.26 -15.77
CA ASN A 246 -6.31 14.77 -16.52
C ASN A 246 -5.03 14.57 -15.66
N ARG A 247 -4.36 13.45 -15.87
CA ARG A 247 -3.18 13.03 -15.10
C ARG A 247 -2.04 14.05 -15.16
N ILE A 248 -1.83 14.68 -16.29
CA ILE A 248 -0.76 15.67 -16.48
C ILE A 248 -1.00 16.89 -15.60
N GLU A 249 -2.22 17.43 -15.61
CA GLU A 249 -2.57 18.59 -14.77
C GLU A 249 -2.49 18.27 -13.28
N ILE A 250 -2.84 17.04 -12.87
CA ILE A 250 -2.67 16.59 -11.49
C ILE A 250 -1.18 16.63 -11.12
N ILE A 251 -0.30 16.02 -11.92
CA ILE A 251 1.14 15.98 -11.62
C ILE A 251 1.73 17.37 -11.57
N LYS A 252 1.36 18.27 -12.47
CA LYS A 252 1.79 19.68 -12.44
C LYS A 252 1.39 20.40 -11.16
N SER A 253 0.25 20.03 -10.56
CA SER A 253 -0.26 20.69 -9.35
C SER A 253 0.46 20.24 -8.07
N ILE A 254 1.06 19.03 -8.04
CA ILE A 254 1.69 18.45 -6.85
C ILE A 254 3.01 19.17 -6.54
N ASN A 255 3.09 19.76 -5.34
CA ASN A 255 4.25 20.53 -4.89
C ASN A 255 5.21 19.71 -4.01
N SER A 256 4.90 18.45 -3.73
CA SER A 256 5.73 17.59 -2.88
C SER A 256 7.10 17.31 -3.51
N ASN A 257 8.12 17.05 -2.68
CA ASN A 257 9.26 16.26 -3.09
C ASN A 257 8.77 14.83 -3.34
N ILE A 258 8.93 14.33 -4.55
CA ILE A 258 8.39 13.04 -4.97
C ILE A 258 9.55 12.04 -5.06
N HIS A 259 9.56 11.02 -4.21
CA HIS A 259 10.58 9.97 -4.20
C HIS A 259 9.96 8.65 -4.69
N LEU A 260 10.08 8.37 -6.01
CA LEU A 260 9.64 7.11 -6.57
C LEU A 260 10.66 6.02 -6.25
N ILE A 261 10.23 4.97 -5.57
CA ILE A 261 11.08 3.82 -5.24
C ILE A 261 10.56 2.60 -5.99
N SER A 262 11.35 2.07 -6.92
CA SER A 262 11.07 0.84 -7.65
C SER A 262 11.85 -0.34 -7.08
N VAL A 263 11.51 -1.55 -7.53
CA VAL A 263 12.31 -2.76 -7.34
C VAL A 263 12.69 -3.29 -8.72
N ASP A 264 13.96 -3.58 -8.96
CA ASP A 264 14.50 -3.92 -10.29
C ASP A 264 13.88 -5.18 -10.89
N THR A 265 13.48 -6.13 -10.06
CA THR A 265 12.89 -7.42 -10.45
C THR A 265 11.38 -7.51 -10.21
N ASP A 266 10.70 -6.39 -9.94
CA ASP A 266 9.25 -6.38 -9.70
C ASP A 266 8.47 -6.71 -10.99
N TYR A 267 7.69 -7.79 -10.95
CA TYR A 267 6.80 -8.19 -12.03
C TYR A 267 5.41 -7.59 -11.93
N PHE A 268 5.03 -7.02 -10.79
CA PHE A 268 3.71 -6.45 -10.59
C PHE A 268 3.66 -4.97 -10.97
N PHE A 269 4.64 -4.18 -10.48
CA PHE A 269 4.93 -2.81 -10.91
C PHE A 269 6.35 -2.75 -11.42
N THR A 270 6.56 -2.95 -12.72
CA THR A 270 7.89 -3.10 -13.27
C THR A 270 8.76 -1.86 -13.09
N ALA A 271 10.05 -2.05 -12.82
CA ALA A 271 10.99 -0.94 -12.67
C ALA A 271 11.00 -0.03 -13.90
N ASN A 272 10.85 -0.61 -15.10
CA ASN A 272 10.80 0.16 -16.36
C ASN A 272 9.57 1.09 -16.42
N GLU A 273 8.39 0.63 -15.97
CA GLU A 273 7.18 1.46 -15.90
C GLU A 273 7.35 2.62 -14.90
N ILE A 274 7.92 2.33 -13.70
CA ILE A 274 8.16 3.37 -12.68
C ILE A 274 9.22 4.37 -13.17
N LYS A 275 10.27 3.91 -13.84
CA LYS A 275 11.29 4.77 -14.43
C LYS A 275 10.74 5.66 -15.54
N THR A 276 9.88 5.12 -16.39
CA THR A 276 9.17 5.90 -17.42
C THR A 276 8.25 6.93 -16.77
N ALA A 277 7.50 6.54 -15.73
CA ALA A 277 6.66 7.45 -14.95
C ALA A 277 7.50 8.58 -14.31
N PHE A 278 8.66 8.26 -13.74
CA PHE A 278 9.60 9.27 -13.22
C PHE A 278 10.03 10.29 -14.30
N GLN A 279 10.39 9.81 -15.49
CA GLN A 279 10.78 10.68 -16.60
C GLN A 279 9.65 11.61 -17.03
N GLU A 280 8.41 11.10 -17.10
CA GLU A 280 7.22 11.89 -17.38
C GLU A 280 6.99 12.96 -16.30
N ILE A 281 7.06 12.59 -15.01
CA ILE A 281 6.85 13.49 -13.87
C ILE A 281 7.93 14.55 -13.83
N LYS A 282 9.19 14.20 -14.07
CA LYS A 282 10.34 15.10 -14.04
C LYS A 282 10.20 16.29 -15.00
N ASN A 283 9.45 16.14 -16.09
CA ASN A 283 9.14 17.21 -17.03
C ASN A 283 8.26 18.32 -16.41
N TYR A 284 7.55 18.01 -15.33
CA TYR A 284 6.58 18.91 -14.70
C TYR A 284 6.87 19.23 -13.23
N ASN A 285 7.66 18.37 -12.57
CA ASN A 285 8.06 18.55 -11.18
C ASN A 285 9.55 18.31 -11.02
N ASN A 286 10.31 19.41 -10.82
CA ASN A 286 11.76 19.36 -10.65
C ASN A 286 12.22 18.67 -9.35
N ASN A 287 11.32 18.54 -8.37
CA ASN A 287 11.59 17.88 -7.09
C ASN A 287 11.19 16.39 -7.11
N ALA A 288 11.21 15.76 -8.28
CA ALA A 288 11.05 14.32 -8.42
C ALA A 288 12.42 13.62 -8.43
N PHE A 289 12.50 12.51 -7.69
CA PHE A 289 13.69 11.67 -7.51
C PHE A 289 13.31 10.21 -7.77
N TYR A 290 14.23 9.47 -8.40
CA TYR A 290 14.05 8.04 -8.67
C TYR A 290 15.10 7.25 -7.87
N HIS A 291 14.62 6.20 -7.21
CA HIS A 291 15.43 5.25 -6.46
C HIS A 291 15.06 3.83 -6.88
N GLU A 292 16.01 2.91 -6.79
CA GLU A 292 15.80 1.53 -7.18
C GLU A 292 16.39 0.58 -6.13
N ILE A 293 15.57 -0.30 -5.62
CA ILE A 293 15.95 -1.42 -4.76
C ILE A 293 16.44 -2.54 -5.67
N LYS A 294 17.62 -3.08 -5.39
CA LYS A 294 18.19 -4.24 -6.06
C LYS A 294 17.88 -5.50 -5.26
N SER A 295 17.10 -6.40 -5.83
CA SER A 295 16.68 -7.60 -5.11
C SER A 295 16.22 -8.70 -6.06
N ILE A 296 16.44 -9.95 -5.70
CA ILE A 296 15.84 -11.10 -6.38
C ILE A 296 14.39 -11.35 -5.94
N HIS A 297 13.89 -10.61 -4.94
CA HIS A 297 12.62 -10.95 -4.28
C HIS A 297 11.38 -10.32 -4.92
N GLY A 298 11.54 -9.61 -6.06
CA GLY A 298 10.42 -9.05 -6.81
C GLY A 298 9.65 -8.00 -6.02
N HIS A 299 8.33 -7.97 -6.19
CA HIS A 299 7.45 -6.99 -5.55
C HIS A 299 7.56 -6.97 -4.02
N ASP A 300 7.80 -8.14 -3.39
CA ASP A 300 7.94 -8.23 -1.93
C ASP A 300 9.23 -7.58 -1.38
N ALA A 301 10.17 -7.14 -2.23
CA ALA A 301 11.45 -6.59 -1.80
C ALA A 301 11.30 -5.37 -0.86
N PHE A 302 10.26 -4.55 -1.01
CA PHE A 302 10.02 -3.42 -0.09
C PHE A 302 9.62 -3.86 1.34
N LEU A 303 9.35 -5.15 1.54
CA LEU A 303 9.10 -5.79 2.84
C LEU A 303 10.30 -6.64 3.31
N ILE A 304 11.41 -6.62 2.58
CA ILE A 304 12.58 -7.48 2.82
C ILE A 304 13.86 -6.64 2.85
N GLU A 305 14.08 -5.76 1.88
CA GLU A 305 15.30 -5.00 1.67
C GLU A 305 15.35 -3.72 2.53
N PHE A 306 15.22 -3.88 3.84
CA PHE A 306 15.12 -2.75 4.78
C PHE A 306 16.39 -1.90 4.84
N GLU A 307 17.57 -2.48 4.63
CA GLU A 307 18.83 -1.72 4.62
C GLU A 307 18.88 -0.75 3.44
N GLN A 308 18.49 -1.20 2.24
CA GLN A 308 18.41 -0.34 1.06
C GLN A 308 17.35 0.76 1.25
N LEU A 309 16.17 0.42 1.79
CA LEU A 309 15.14 1.40 2.12
C LEU A 309 15.63 2.43 3.14
N ASN A 310 16.31 2.01 4.21
CA ASN A 310 16.91 2.91 5.18
C ASN A 310 17.85 3.91 4.51
N ASN A 311 18.74 3.44 3.64
CA ASN A 311 19.69 4.31 2.92
C ASN A 311 18.98 5.31 2.00
N ILE A 312 17.92 4.89 1.31
CA ILE A 312 17.11 5.77 0.45
C ILE A 312 16.36 6.82 1.28
N LEU A 313 15.82 6.44 2.43
CA LEU A 313 14.99 7.31 3.27
C LEU A 313 15.83 8.26 4.15
N LYS A 314 17.08 7.93 4.42
CA LYS A 314 17.97 8.71 5.30
C LYS A 314 18.04 10.21 4.97
N PRO A 315 18.18 10.66 3.72
CA PRO A 315 18.18 12.08 3.41
C PRO A 315 16.87 12.82 3.71
N ILE A 316 15.76 12.10 3.85
CA ILE A 316 14.41 12.66 4.05
C ILE A 316 14.08 12.80 5.54
N PHE A 317 14.55 11.86 6.36
CA PHE A 317 14.20 11.76 7.78
C PHE A 317 15.32 12.15 8.76
N ASN A 318 16.41 12.71 8.29
CA ASN A 318 17.53 13.17 9.14
C ASN A 318 17.30 14.59 9.68
#